data_6c05ab5b396e90608f3359c71701b0c4
#
_entry.id   6c05ab5b396e90608f3359c71701b0c4
#
_cell.length_a   1.000
_cell.length_b   1.000
_cell.length_c   1.000
_cell.angle_alpha   90.00
_cell.angle_beta   90.00
_cell.angle_gamma   90.00
#
_symmetry.space_group_name_H-M   'P 1'
#
loop_
_entity.id
_entity.type
_entity.pdbx_description
1 polymer ?
#
loop_
_entity_poly.entity_id
_entity_poly.type
_entity_poly.pdbx_seq_one_letter_code
_entity_poly.pdbx_strand_id
1 'polypeptide(L)'
;MAADKRNFSDFTVFPGEINKTTGSYDFPDLYHSDSNNNDRIWSIKVRLVKGKEKKYSIDWDLMEDDTIPVKSSYLNTTDIPKGTISQMWVETGVIGGKITRHTPTYSEEKHVGQSNERNTFKSSLVTARSLYLKKLDNGMRPNNIFYSKPTKPVKYARYFPMLVRKYDDEKKNLVYPIYVQPKLDGARCIAYLDVHPNKKPTFENVILYTRQKKDYIGFEKLRKELLPALMDIYDLEQSESAYIDGEFYKHEMPLQTISGAVRNPKRESMPKYDGIQYHVFDIFYPSRTLAFEDRIEHLDDLFAALGNNPEEVVRVPTLYAKTQIEEEKIYKDFLKKRYEGTIVRNASSLYLTHPIKTGMSIRSKFVLKRKMTYSDEYEVVGFDQGTKGRDKGAIIWQCQTEEPHKKFNATPKDITYEERYDLYKKSIKNNNDGFNKNFKGRMMTVEYEDLSKNNVPLRAKAVGFRDHI
;
A
#
# COMPACT_ATOMS: atom_id res chain seq x y z
N MET A 1 -21.48 -5.79 -20.34
CA MET A 1 -21.18 -4.40 -20.00
C MET A 1 -20.15 -4.45 -18.87
N ALA A 2 -18.94 -3.96 -19.08
CA ALA A 2 -17.98 -3.82 -18.00
C ALA A 2 -18.58 -2.84 -16.99
N ALA A 3 -18.65 -3.22 -15.71
CA ALA A 3 -19.09 -2.33 -14.65
C ALA A 3 -18.21 -1.08 -14.72
N ASP A 4 -18.80 0.04 -15.14
CA ASP A 4 -18.06 1.26 -15.43
C ASP A 4 -17.49 1.81 -14.11
N LYS A 5 -16.18 1.65 -13.92
CA LYS A 5 -15.45 2.15 -12.73
C LYS A 5 -15.67 3.65 -12.50
N ARG A 6 -16.06 4.40 -13.54
CA ARG A 6 -16.29 5.85 -13.48
C ARG A 6 -17.51 6.25 -12.64
N ASN A 7 -18.51 5.37 -12.48
CA ASN A 7 -19.69 5.64 -11.67
C ASN A 7 -19.48 5.50 -10.15
N PHE A 8 -18.30 5.05 -9.70
CA PHE A 8 -18.00 4.88 -8.28
C PHE A 8 -17.11 5.97 -7.67
N SER A 9 -16.84 7.03 -8.42
CA SER A 9 -16.15 8.22 -7.86
C SER A 9 -17.02 8.99 -6.87
N ASP A 10 -18.34 8.87 -6.97
CA ASP A 10 -19.28 9.41 -6.01
C ASP A 10 -19.37 8.48 -4.79
N PHE A 11 -19.03 9.00 -3.61
CA PHE A 11 -19.10 8.27 -2.34
C PHE A 11 -20.53 7.96 -1.87
N THR A 12 -21.53 8.40 -2.61
CA THR A 12 -22.94 8.13 -2.33
C THR A 12 -23.48 6.93 -3.10
N VAL A 13 -22.77 6.42 -4.11
CA VAL A 13 -23.19 5.28 -4.93
C VAL A 13 -22.53 3.98 -4.45
N PHE A 14 -23.36 3.01 -4.09
CA PHE A 14 -22.93 1.67 -3.69
C PHE A 14 -23.43 0.64 -4.70
N PRO A 15 -22.58 -0.33 -5.12
CA PRO A 15 -22.93 -1.31 -6.16
C PRO A 15 -23.76 -2.49 -5.64
N GLY A 16 -24.65 -2.27 -4.70
CA GLY A 16 -25.47 -3.34 -4.10
C GLY A 16 -26.93 -2.96 -4.02
N GLU A 17 -27.70 -3.84 -3.42
CA GLU A 17 -29.12 -3.68 -3.22
C GLU A 17 -29.56 -4.17 -1.84
N ILE A 18 -30.76 -3.73 -1.42
CA ILE A 18 -31.36 -4.19 -0.18
C ILE A 18 -32.00 -5.56 -0.43
N ASN A 19 -31.53 -6.55 0.29
CA ASN A 19 -32.11 -7.88 0.30
C ASN A 19 -33.34 -7.86 1.25
N LYS A 20 -34.53 -7.95 0.67
CA LYS A 20 -35.81 -7.88 1.41
C LYS A 20 -36.03 -9.10 2.31
N THR A 21 -35.42 -10.24 1.97
CA THR A 21 -35.57 -11.48 2.74
C THR A 21 -34.71 -11.47 4.02
N THR A 22 -33.46 -11.01 3.88
CA THR A 22 -32.51 -11.00 5.00
C THR A 22 -32.42 -9.66 5.74
N GLY A 23 -33.02 -8.60 5.17
CA GLY A 23 -32.94 -7.24 5.71
C GLY A 23 -31.55 -6.62 5.61
N SER A 24 -30.61 -7.22 4.86
CA SER A 24 -29.24 -6.75 4.67
C SER A 24 -29.09 -5.91 3.40
N TYR A 25 -27.95 -5.24 3.28
CA TYR A 25 -27.49 -4.63 2.02
C TYR A 25 -26.40 -5.55 1.44
N ASP A 26 -26.71 -6.16 0.31
CA ASP A 26 -25.87 -7.16 -0.33
C ASP A 26 -25.17 -6.54 -1.55
N PHE A 27 -23.84 -6.64 -1.59
CA PHE A 27 -23.06 -6.32 -2.79
C PHE A 27 -23.15 -7.50 -3.78
N PRO A 28 -23.05 -7.26 -5.10
CA PRO A 28 -23.02 -8.34 -6.07
C PRO A 28 -21.87 -9.31 -5.75
N ASP A 29 -22.15 -10.60 -5.83
CA ASP A 29 -21.13 -11.61 -5.63
C ASP A 29 -20.01 -11.48 -6.65
N LEU A 30 -18.78 -11.74 -6.24
CA LEU A 30 -17.61 -11.73 -7.10
C LEU A 30 -17.04 -13.12 -7.24
N TYR A 31 -16.59 -13.43 -8.45
CA TYR A 31 -16.13 -14.75 -8.86
C TYR A 31 -14.69 -14.73 -9.38
N HIS A 32 -13.94 -15.81 -9.18
CA HIS A 32 -12.64 -16.06 -9.80
C HIS A 32 -12.31 -17.55 -9.81
N SER A 33 -11.47 -18.01 -10.74
CA SER A 33 -10.89 -19.35 -10.66
C SER A 33 -9.57 -19.31 -9.89
N ASP A 34 -9.36 -20.25 -8.99
CA ASP A 34 -8.08 -20.41 -8.28
C ASP A 34 -7.02 -21.12 -9.14
N SER A 35 -5.81 -21.30 -8.60
CA SER A 35 -4.71 -21.98 -9.30
C SER A 35 -5.00 -23.43 -9.67
N ASN A 36 -5.98 -24.06 -9.03
CA ASN A 36 -6.40 -25.43 -9.28
C ASN A 36 -7.64 -25.50 -10.20
N ASN A 37 -8.00 -24.39 -10.86
CA ASN A 37 -9.19 -24.21 -11.69
C ASN A 37 -10.53 -24.41 -10.97
N ASN A 38 -10.59 -24.28 -9.66
CA ASN A 38 -11.86 -24.28 -8.96
C ASN A 38 -12.48 -22.88 -9.04
N ASP A 39 -13.75 -22.81 -9.38
CA ASP A 39 -14.48 -21.55 -9.36
C ASP A 39 -14.83 -21.19 -7.93
N ARG A 40 -14.45 -19.98 -7.54
CA ARG A 40 -14.63 -19.46 -6.18
C ARG A 40 -15.53 -18.25 -6.19
N ILE A 41 -16.28 -18.12 -5.10
CA ILE A 41 -17.17 -17.00 -4.84
C ILE A 41 -16.61 -16.16 -3.66
N TRP A 42 -16.82 -14.87 -3.73
CA TRP A 42 -16.58 -13.91 -2.67
C TRP A 42 -17.77 -12.95 -2.58
N SER A 43 -18.41 -12.90 -1.42
CA SER A 43 -19.57 -12.05 -1.13
C SER A 43 -19.26 -11.11 0.02
N ILE A 44 -19.84 -9.92 0.02
CA ILE A 44 -19.78 -9.01 1.14
C ILE A 44 -21.17 -8.41 1.40
N LYS A 45 -21.58 -8.40 2.66
CA LYS A 45 -22.90 -7.99 3.09
C LYS A 45 -22.81 -7.08 4.31
N VAL A 46 -23.79 -6.19 4.45
CA VAL A 46 -23.89 -5.26 5.58
C VAL A 46 -25.31 -5.30 6.13
N ARG A 47 -25.46 -5.46 7.45
CA ARG A 47 -26.76 -5.41 8.12
C ARG A 47 -26.70 -4.51 9.36
N LEU A 48 -27.88 -4.14 9.84
CA LEU A 48 -28.07 -3.52 11.15
C LEU A 48 -28.61 -4.56 12.13
N VAL A 49 -28.06 -4.58 13.33
CA VAL A 49 -28.53 -5.45 14.42
C VAL A 49 -28.76 -4.64 15.68
N LYS A 50 -29.71 -5.07 16.53
CA LYS A 50 -29.88 -4.52 17.87
C LYS A 50 -28.67 -4.91 18.73
N GLY A 51 -28.10 -3.98 19.47
CA GLY A 51 -27.00 -4.29 20.35
C GLY A 51 -26.61 -3.15 21.24
N LYS A 52 -26.25 -3.45 22.49
CA LYS A 52 -25.75 -2.48 23.46
C LYS A 52 -24.25 -2.53 23.63
N GLU A 53 -23.58 -3.61 23.18
CA GLU A 53 -22.14 -3.80 23.38
C GLU A 53 -21.48 -4.58 22.24
N LYS A 54 -20.21 -4.28 21.99
CA LYS A 54 -19.32 -5.00 21.07
C LYS A 54 -19.03 -6.40 21.65
N LYS A 55 -19.86 -7.40 21.42
CA LYS A 55 -19.48 -8.80 21.70
C LYS A 55 -18.73 -9.38 20.51
N TYR A 56 -17.49 -9.79 20.74
CA TYR A 56 -16.57 -10.30 19.71
C TYR A 56 -16.75 -11.79 19.38
N SER A 57 -17.59 -12.51 20.11
CA SER A 57 -17.97 -13.89 19.79
C SER A 57 -19.44 -13.93 19.43
N ILE A 58 -19.74 -14.14 18.16
CA ILE A 58 -21.09 -14.13 17.65
C ILE A 58 -21.45 -15.55 17.28
N ASP A 59 -22.48 -16.04 17.95
CA ASP A 59 -23.25 -17.14 17.44
C ASP A 59 -24.15 -16.60 16.32
N TRP A 60 -23.89 -17.04 15.10
CA TRP A 60 -24.59 -16.55 13.92
C TRP A 60 -26.08 -16.85 13.94
N ASP A 61 -26.47 -17.97 14.58
CA ASP A 61 -27.85 -18.42 14.63
C ASP A 61 -28.71 -17.56 15.58
N LEU A 62 -28.11 -17.00 16.64
CA LEU A 62 -28.77 -16.08 17.57
C LEU A 62 -28.98 -14.66 17.03
N MET A 63 -28.39 -14.30 15.87
CA MET A 63 -28.42 -12.92 15.35
C MET A 63 -29.39 -12.69 14.19
N GLU A 64 -30.02 -13.71 13.65
CA GLU A 64 -31.04 -13.53 12.63
C GLU A 64 -32.27 -12.78 13.19
N ASP A 65 -32.66 -13.09 14.41
CA ASP A 65 -33.81 -12.47 15.09
C ASP A 65 -33.59 -11.00 15.48
N ASP A 66 -32.34 -10.55 15.62
CA ASP A 66 -31.97 -9.19 15.98
C ASP A 66 -31.70 -8.27 14.79
N THR A 67 -31.87 -8.77 13.57
CA THR A 67 -31.63 -7.97 12.36
C THR A 67 -32.69 -6.89 12.19
N ILE A 68 -32.24 -5.64 12.02
CA ILE A 68 -33.10 -4.50 11.69
C ILE A 68 -33.04 -4.35 10.16
N PRO A 69 -34.19 -4.49 9.46
CA PRO A 69 -34.24 -4.33 8.01
C PRO A 69 -33.67 -2.97 7.57
N VAL A 70 -32.73 -2.99 6.67
CA VAL A 70 -32.12 -1.77 6.12
C VAL A 70 -33.11 -1.06 5.22
N LYS A 71 -33.12 0.27 5.27
CA LYS A 71 -33.95 1.13 4.40
C LYS A 71 -33.07 2.02 3.54
N SER A 72 -33.51 2.32 2.33
CA SER A 72 -32.79 3.23 1.42
C SER A 72 -32.57 4.62 2.04
N SER A 73 -33.49 5.07 2.89
CA SER A 73 -33.35 6.35 3.59
C SER A 73 -32.12 6.41 4.48
N TYR A 74 -31.64 5.26 5.03
CA TYR A 74 -30.44 5.21 5.88
C TYR A 74 -29.14 5.55 5.16
N LEU A 75 -29.14 5.58 3.82
CA LEU A 75 -28.00 6.03 3.01
C LEU A 75 -27.80 7.56 3.06
N ASN A 76 -28.89 8.30 3.27
CA ASN A 76 -28.94 9.76 3.12
C ASN A 76 -29.25 10.50 4.44
N THR A 77 -29.36 9.79 5.54
CA THR A 77 -29.61 10.36 6.87
C THR A 77 -28.56 9.93 7.87
N THR A 78 -28.34 10.75 8.89
CA THR A 78 -27.61 10.37 10.10
C THR A 78 -28.52 9.60 11.07
N ASP A 79 -29.82 9.67 10.88
CA ASP A 79 -30.84 9.14 11.79
C ASP A 79 -31.16 7.69 11.44
N ILE A 80 -30.64 6.77 12.24
CA ILE A 80 -30.92 5.34 12.22
C ILE A 80 -31.48 4.92 13.57
N PRO A 81 -32.18 3.76 13.68
CA PRO A 81 -32.75 3.34 14.95
C PRO A 81 -31.71 3.33 16.08
N LYS A 82 -32.02 3.97 17.20
CA LYS A 82 -31.12 4.03 18.37
C LYS A 82 -30.78 2.64 18.89
N GLY A 83 -29.56 2.47 19.33
CA GLY A 83 -29.07 1.18 19.85
C GLY A 83 -28.82 0.14 18.76
N THR A 84 -28.58 0.57 17.51
CA THR A 84 -28.20 -0.31 16.41
C THR A 84 -26.69 -0.32 16.20
N ILE A 85 -26.18 -1.49 15.79
CA ILE A 85 -24.80 -1.71 15.38
C ILE A 85 -24.79 -2.12 13.92
N SER A 86 -23.93 -1.53 13.10
CA SER A 86 -23.71 -1.97 11.74
C SER A 86 -22.67 -3.07 11.70
N GLN A 87 -23.01 -4.19 11.11
CA GLN A 87 -22.22 -5.39 10.99
C GLN A 87 -21.94 -5.66 9.51
N MET A 88 -20.66 -5.86 9.16
CA MET A 88 -20.23 -6.24 7.83
C MET A 88 -19.50 -7.57 7.89
N TRP A 89 -19.83 -8.51 7.00
CA TRP A 89 -19.12 -9.77 6.90
C TRP A 89 -18.83 -10.16 5.46
N VAL A 90 -17.90 -11.09 5.32
CA VAL A 90 -17.46 -11.65 4.04
C VAL A 90 -17.68 -13.14 4.05
N GLU A 91 -18.18 -13.66 2.93
CA GLU A 91 -18.31 -15.09 2.68
C GLU A 91 -17.40 -15.49 1.52
N THR A 92 -16.70 -16.62 1.65
CA THR A 92 -15.82 -17.12 0.59
C THR A 92 -15.88 -18.63 0.51
N GLY A 93 -15.75 -19.17 -0.70
CA GLY A 93 -15.72 -20.64 -0.88
C GLY A 93 -15.55 -21.05 -2.31
N VAL A 94 -15.58 -22.35 -2.55
CA VAL A 94 -15.67 -22.96 -3.88
C VAL A 94 -17.14 -23.10 -4.24
N ILE A 95 -17.50 -22.76 -5.46
CA ILE A 95 -18.89 -22.90 -5.95
C ILE A 95 -19.26 -24.38 -5.92
N GLY A 96 -20.42 -24.69 -5.30
CA GLY A 96 -20.86 -26.07 -5.05
C GLY A 96 -20.14 -26.78 -3.91
N GLY A 97 -19.22 -26.10 -3.22
CA GLY A 97 -18.49 -26.61 -2.06
C GLY A 97 -18.80 -25.85 -0.77
N LYS A 98 -17.92 -25.99 0.22
CA LYS A 98 -18.06 -25.30 1.52
C LYS A 98 -17.86 -23.80 1.37
N ILE A 99 -18.83 -23.00 1.83
CA ILE A 99 -18.73 -21.56 2.02
C ILE A 99 -18.30 -21.26 3.45
N THR A 100 -17.27 -20.46 3.59
CA THR A 100 -16.78 -20.00 4.90
C THR A 100 -17.23 -18.57 5.13
N ARG A 101 -17.92 -18.34 6.21
CA ARG A 101 -18.30 -17.02 6.71
C ARG A 101 -17.21 -16.50 7.64
N HIS A 102 -16.63 -15.36 7.32
CA HIS A 102 -15.58 -14.76 8.14
C HIS A 102 -16.17 -13.94 9.28
N THR A 103 -15.43 -13.85 10.38
CA THR A 103 -15.82 -13.03 11.54
C THR A 103 -16.22 -11.62 11.11
N PRO A 104 -17.39 -11.13 11.51
CA PRO A 104 -17.87 -9.82 11.11
C PRO A 104 -17.03 -8.69 11.69
N THR A 105 -17.02 -7.57 10.98
CA THR A 105 -16.50 -6.31 11.46
C THR A 105 -17.62 -5.32 11.73
N TYR A 106 -17.40 -4.45 12.70
CA TYR A 106 -18.33 -3.42 13.12
C TYR A 106 -17.80 -2.05 12.75
N SER A 107 -18.70 -1.14 12.42
CA SER A 107 -18.33 0.26 12.15
C SER A 107 -18.99 1.18 13.17
N GLU A 108 -18.28 2.23 13.50
CA GLU A 108 -18.77 3.34 14.33
C GLU A 108 -19.19 4.51 13.44
N GLU A 109 -19.93 5.44 14.00
CA GLU A 109 -20.21 6.73 13.39
C GLU A 109 -18.88 7.46 13.12
N LYS A 110 -18.84 8.24 12.06
CA LYS A 110 -17.65 9.00 11.69
C LYS A 110 -17.99 10.42 11.35
N HIS A 111 -17.06 11.31 11.66
CA HIS A 111 -17.17 12.74 11.38
C HIS A 111 -18.40 13.41 12.01
N VAL A 112 -18.80 12.95 13.20
CA VAL A 112 -19.97 13.47 13.95
C VAL A 112 -19.88 14.98 14.09
N GLY A 113 -20.97 15.69 13.73
CA GLY A 113 -21.04 17.14 13.72
C GLY A 113 -20.34 17.84 12.55
N GLN A 114 -19.86 17.10 11.56
CA GLN A 114 -19.23 17.66 10.35
C GLN A 114 -20.11 17.47 9.11
N SER A 115 -19.88 18.26 8.06
CA SER A 115 -20.65 18.19 6.80
C SER A 115 -20.58 16.81 6.10
N ASN A 116 -19.58 16.00 6.41
CA ASN A 116 -19.40 14.64 5.90
C ASN A 116 -19.68 13.54 6.94
N GLU A 117 -20.50 13.85 7.93
CA GLU A 117 -20.94 12.91 8.96
C GLU A 117 -21.58 11.65 8.36
N ARG A 118 -21.30 10.50 8.97
CA ARG A 118 -21.80 9.20 8.55
C ARG A 118 -22.27 8.39 9.74
N ASN A 119 -23.49 7.88 9.66
CA ASN A 119 -23.99 6.89 10.60
C ASN A 119 -23.20 5.57 10.50
N THR A 120 -23.40 4.64 11.42
CA THR A 120 -22.68 3.36 11.47
C THR A 120 -22.92 2.52 10.21
N PHE A 121 -24.14 2.53 9.67
CA PHE A 121 -24.49 1.79 8.45
C PHE A 121 -23.72 2.31 7.23
N LYS A 122 -23.77 3.61 6.99
CA LYS A 122 -23.03 4.25 5.88
C LYS A 122 -21.51 4.06 6.02
N SER A 123 -21.00 4.05 7.25
CA SER A 123 -19.57 3.77 7.52
C SER A 123 -19.19 2.34 7.16
N SER A 124 -20.04 1.34 7.44
CA SER A 124 -19.86 -0.04 7.00
C SER A 124 -19.93 -0.18 5.48
N LEU A 125 -20.89 0.49 4.82
CA LEU A 125 -21.02 0.47 3.37
C LEU A 125 -19.79 1.05 2.65
N VAL A 126 -19.23 2.16 3.15
CA VAL A 126 -18.00 2.75 2.60
C VAL A 126 -16.82 1.77 2.74
N THR A 127 -16.73 1.05 3.86
CA THR A 127 -15.71 0.02 4.07
C THR A 127 -15.92 -1.18 3.15
N ALA A 128 -17.17 -1.68 3.05
CA ALA A 128 -17.54 -2.78 2.17
C ALA A 128 -17.26 -2.45 0.70
N ARG A 129 -17.63 -1.25 0.25
CA ARG A 129 -17.33 -0.75 -1.09
C ARG A 129 -15.82 -0.72 -1.37
N SER A 130 -15.02 -0.25 -0.42
CA SER A 130 -13.57 -0.21 -0.59
C SER A 130 -12.98 -1.62 -0.75
N LEU A 131 -13.49 -2.60 0.00
CA LEU A 131 -13.08 -4.00 -0.13
C LEU A 131 -13.57 -4.61 -1.45
N TYR A 132 -14.80 -4.31 -1.86
CA TYR A 132 -15.38 -4.75 -3.12
C TYR A 132 -14.57 -4.26 -4.32
N LEU A 133 -14.27 -2.96 -4.38
CA LEU A 133 -13.45 -2.37 -5.44
C LEU A 133 -12.05 -2.97 -5.48
N LYS A 134 -11.44 -3.23 -4.32
CA LYS A 134 -10.14 -3.91 -4.24
C LYS A 134 -10.20 -5.33 -4.82
N LYS A 135 -11.31 -6.04 -4.66
CA LYS A 135 -11.50 -7.38 -5.26
C LYS A 135 -11.68 -7.30 -6.77
N LEU A 136 -12.42 -6.31 -7.27
CA LEU A 136 -12.51 -6.03 -8.71
C LEU A 136 -11.13 -5.68 -9.31
N ASP A 137 -10.35 -4.85 -8.62
CA ASP A 137 -8.98 -4.50 -9.03
C ASP A 137 -8.06 -5.73 -9.06
N ASN A 138 -8.30 -6.71 -8.20
CA ASN A 138 -7.58 -7.99 -8.16
C ASN A 138 -8.09 -9.02 -9.20
N GLY A 139 -8.96 -8.61 -10.11
CA GLY A 139 -9.42 -9.44 -11.22
C GLY A 139 -10.69 -10.25 -10.97
N MET A 140 -11.31 -10.16 -9.79
CA MET A 140 -12.63 -10.76 -9.57
C MET A 140 -13.72 -10.03 -10.38
N ARG A 141 -14.80 -10.71 -10.75
CA ARG A 141 -15.88 -10.16 -11.57
C ARG A 141 -17.25 -10.49 -10.97
N PRO A 142 -18.25 -9.59 -11.12
CA PRO A 142 -19.59 -9.75 -10.54
C PRO A 142 -20.47 -10.79 -11.25
N ASN A 143 -19.97 -11.41 -12.30
CA ASN A 143 -20.73 -12.40 -13.06
C ASN A 143 -19.83 -13.55 -13.48
N ASN A 144 -20.25 -14.79 -13.22
CA ASN A 144 -19.53 -15.99 -13.61
C ASN A 144 -19.50 -16.20 -15.14
N ILE A 145 -20.39 -15.56 -15.91
CA ILE A 145 -20.42 -15.63 -17.39
C ILE A 145 -19.16 -14.99 -18.00
N PHE A 146 -18.52 -14.02 -17.33
CA PHE A 146 -17.26 -13.42 -17.78
C PHE A 146 -16.01 -14.20 -17.33
N TYR A 147 -16.22 -15.36 -16.76
CA TYR A 147 -15.23 -16.35 -16.39
C TYR A 147 -14.77 -17.23 -17.56
N SER A 148 -14.77 -16.74 -18.78
CA SER A 148 -13.91 -17.39 -19.77
C SER A 148 -12.47 -17.23 -19.25
N LYS A 149 -11.82 -18.37 -18.92
CA LYS A 149 -10.35 -18.41 -18.77
C LYS A 149 -9.81 -17.53 -19.87
N PRO A 150 -8.91 -16.60 -19.62
CA PRO A 150 -8.26 -15.90 -20.70
C PRO A 150 -7.60 -16.97 -21.56
N THR A 151 -8.26 -17.32 -22.66
CA THR A 151 -7.81 -18.31 -23.64
C THR A 151 -6.61 -17.82 -24.42
N LYS A 152 -6.20 -16.58 -24.15
CA LYS A 152 -4.94 -15.99 -24.62
C LYS A 152 -4.23 -15.38 -23.41
N PRO A 153 -2.89 -15.53 -23.29
CA PRO A 153 -2.15 -14.74 -22.35
C PRO A 153 -2.58 -13.30 -22.52
N VAL A 154 -2.95 -12.64 -21.41
CA VAL A 154 -3.27 -11.22 -21.44
C VAL A 154 -2.00 -10.54 -21.90
N LYS A 155 -1.93 -10.17 -23.17
CA LYS A 155 -0.71 -9.68 -23.84
C LYS A 155 -0.15 -8.40 -23.19
N TYR A 156 -0.91 -7.82 -22.26
CA TYR A 156 -0.63 -6.53 -21.60
C TYR A 156 -0.92 -6.61 -20.10
N ALA A 157 -0.34 -7.61 -19.46
CA ALA A 157 -0.45 -7.80 -18.03
C ALA A 157 0.37 -6.76 -17.27
N ARG A 158 -0.26 -5.90 -16.48
CA ARG A 158 0.45 -5.04 -15.53
C ARG A 158 1.14 -5.88 -14.47
N TYR A 159 2.45 -5.75 -14.37
CA TYR A 159 3.27 -6.45 -13.39
C TYR A 159 3.35 -5.65 -12.08
N PHE A 160 3.42 -6.34 -10.95
CA PHE A 160 3.74 -5.69 -9.69
C PHE A 160 5.23 -5.35 -9.66
N PRO A 161 5.61 -4.13 -9.27
CA PRO A 161 7.01 -3.80 -9.12
C PRO A 161 7.66 -4.59 -8.00
N MET A 162 8.92 -4.92 -8.17
CA MET A 162 9.75 -5.52 -7.14
C MET A 162 9.85 -4.62 -5.91
N LEU A 163 9.84 -5.22 -4.73
CA LEU A 163 10.04 -4.54 -3.46
C LEU A 163 11.39 -4.89 -2.87
N VAL A 164 11.87 -4.00 -2.02
CA VAL A 164 13.15 -4.10 -1.33
C VAL A 164 12.96 -4.61 0.10
N ARG A 165 14.01 -5.17 0.70
CA ARG A 165 14.08 -5.48 2.14
C ARG A 165 14.88 -4.41 2.88
N LYS A 166 14.91 -4.50 4.21
CA LYS A 166 15.72 -3.62 5.03
C LYS A 166 17.18 -4.04 4.96
N TYR A 167 18.06 -3.06 4.96
CA TYR A 167 19.51 -3.25 4.93
C TYR A 167 19.99 -4.06 6.14
N ASP A 168 19.59 -3.68 7.34
CA ASP A 168 20.04 -4.33 8.56
C ASP A 168 19.64 -5.81 8.66
N ASP A 169 18.46 -6.15 8.11
CA ASP A 169 17.95 -7.53 8.13
C ASP A 169 18.71 -8.45 7.15
N GLU A 170 19.21 -7.91 6.03
CA GLU A 170 19.65 -8.71 4.88
C GLU A 170 21.04 -8.34 4.34
N LYS A 171 21.77 -7.41 4.95
CA LYS A 171 23.09 -6.95 4.48
C LYS A 171 24.11 -8.08 4.33
N LYS A 172 23.94 -9.20 5.03
CA LYS A 172 24.74 -10.41 4.87
C LYS A 172 24.66 -11.06 3.47
N ASN A 173 23.60 -10.72 2.70
CA ASN A 173 23.40 -11.21 1.34
C ASN A 173 24.05 -10.30 0.27
N LEU A 174 24.68 -9.20 0.68
CA LEU A 174 25.41 -8.32 -0.25
C LEU A 174 26.74 -8.97 -0.64
N VAL A 175 26.96 -9.00 -1.93
CA VAL A 175 28.20 -9.50 -2.55
C VAL A 175 28.81 -8.34 -3.32
N TYR A 176 29.91 -7.80 -2.81
CA TYR A 176 30.62 -6.71 -3.48
C TYR A 176 31.34 -7.20 -4.74
N PRO A 177 31.37 -6.41 -5.82
CA PRO A 177 30.85 -5.04 -5.91
C PRO A 177 29.33 -4.94 -5.99
N ILE A 178 28.80 -3.80 -5.54
CA ILE A 178 27.36 -3.50 -5.53
C ILE A 178 27.07 -2.15 -6.18
N TYR A 179 25.83 -1.95 -6.54
CA TYR A 179 25.32 -0.66 -7.01
C TYR A 179 24.53 0.05 -5.92
N VAL A 180 24.70 1.37 -5.82
CA VAL A 180 24.10 2.23 -4.79
C VAL A 180 23.37 3.38 -5.46
N GLN A 181 22.10 3.53 -5.17
CA GLN A 181 21.22 4.60 -5.66
C GLN A 181 20.69 5.42 -4.48
N PRO A 182 20.42 6.73 -4.65
CA PRO A 182 19.70 7.48 -3.63
C PRO A 182 18.30 6.91 -3.45
N LYS A 183 17.85 6.82 -2.21
CA LYS A 183 16.46 6.46 -1.93
C LYS A 183 15.59 7.71 -2.04
N LEU A 184 14.72 7.72 -3.03
CA LEU A 184 13.77 8.79 -3.26
C LEU A 184 12.56 8.63 -2.35
N ASP A 185 11.99 9.73 -1.88
CA ASP A 185 10.73 9.77 -1.13
C ASP A 185 9.63 10.37 -2.01
N GLY A 186 9.16 9.57 -2.95
CA GLY A 186 8.22 9.97 -3.99
C GLY A 186 7.07 8.99 -4.18
N ALA A 187 6.44 9.06 -5.34
CA ALA A 187 5.33 8.19 -5.73
C ALA A 187 5.76 7.22 -6.83
N ARG A 188 5.87 5.91 -6.48
CA ARG A 188 6.29 4.87 -7.43
C ARG A 188 5.44 4.86 -8.67
N CYS A 189 6.09 4.82 -9.82
CA CYS A 189 5.47 4.69 -11.14
C CYS A 189 6.17 3.59 -11.96
N ILE A 190 5.38 2.77 -12.65
CA ILE A 190 5.84 1.90 -13.72
C ILE A 190 5.31 2.46 -15.03
N ALA A 191 6.18 2.57 -16.01
CA ALA A 191 5.84 2.97 -17.37
C ALA A 191 6.12 1.84 -18.36
N TYR A 192 5.28 1.65 -19.37
CA TYR A 192 5.51 0.74 -20.48
C TYR A 192 4.71 1.15 -21.71
N LEU A 193 5.12 0.66 -22.90
CA LEU A 193 4.39 0.87 -24.14
C LEU A 193 3.42 -0.29 -24.38
N ASP A 194 2.13 0.03 -24.50
CA ASP A 194 1.07 -0.90 -24.86
C ASP A 194 0.91 -0.97 -26.39
N VAL A 195 1.58 -1.93 -27.00
CA VAL A 195 1.59 -2.09 -28.47
C VAL A 195 0.48 -3.01 -28.94
N HIS A 196 -0.37 -2.50 -29.82
CA HIS A 196 -1.43 -3.29 -30.45
C HIS A 196 -1.02 -3.71 -31.88
N PRO A 197 -1.25 -4.97 -32.27
CA PRO A 197 -1.00 -5.40 -33.64
C PRO A 197 -1.74 -4.51 -34.65
N ASN A 198 -1.05 -4.12 -35.71
CA ASN A 198 -1.60 -3.35 -36.84
C ASN A 198 -2.01 -1.89 -36.47
N LYS A 199 -1.55 -1.34 -35.35
CA LYS A 199 -1.75 0.07 -34.98
C LYS A 199 -0.44 0.72 -34.61
N LYS A 200 -0.13 1.86 -35.25
CA LYS A 200 1.02 2.67 -34.82
C LYS A 200 0.75 3.21 -33.41
N PRO A 201 1.66 3.00 -32.46
CA PRO A 201 1.51 3.55 -31.13
C PRO A 201 1.46 5.08 -31.10
N THR A 202 0.66 5.60 -30.20
CA THR A 202 0.59 7.04 -29.86
C THR A 202 1.00 7.22 -28.41
N PHE A 203 1.15 8.47 -27.96
CA PHE A 203 1.49 8.74 -26.56
C PHE A 203 0.44 8.19 -25.57
N GLU A 204 -0.80 7.97 -26.00
CA GLU A 204 -1.84 7.35 -25.17
C GLU A 204 -1.56 5.86 -24.89
N ASN A 205 -0.74 5.22 -25.73
CA ASN A 205 -0.28 3.85 -25.52
C ASN A 205 0.87 3.76 -24.49
N VAL A 206 1.47 4.86 -24.08
CA VAL A 206 2.40 4.88 -22.97
C VAL A 206 1.61 4.81 -21.67
N ILE A 207 1.59 3.67 -21.03
CA ILE A 207 0.82 3.40 -19.82
C ILE A 207 1.68 3.72 -18.59
N LEU A 208 1.15 4.54 -17.69
CA LEU A 208 1.75 4.88 -16.40
C LEU A 208 0.86 4.34 -15.29
N TYR A 209 1.42 3.60 -14.34
CA TYR A 209 0.63 3.05 -13.25
C TYR A 209 1.38 2.98 -11.91
N THR A 210 0.59 3.02 -10.83
CA THR A 210 1.09 2.98 -9.46
C THR A 210 1.58 1.57 -9.08
N ARG A 211 2.31 1.46 -7.96
CA ARG A 211 2.66 0.19 -7.33
C ARG A 211 1.47 -0.78 -7.16
N GLN A 212 0.24 -0.27 -7.05
CA GLN A 212 -0.98 -1.06 -6.91
C GLN A 212 -1.71 -1.24 -8.26
N LYS A 213 -1.05 -0.99 -9.39
CA LYS A 213 -1.57 -1.12 -10.75
C LYS A 213 -2.72 -0.17 -11.09
N LYS A 214 -2.88 0.93 -10.37
CA LYS A 214 -3.84 1.98 -10.71
C LYS A 214 -3.21 2.96 -11.68
N ASP A 215 -3.97 3.37 -12.69
CA ASP A 215 -3.50 4.33 -13.69
C ASP A 215 -3.17 5.69 -13.06
N TYR A 216 -2.10 6.28 -13.54
CA TYR A 216 -1.89 7.71 -13.48
C TYR A 216 -2.56 8.35 -14.68
N ILE A 217 -3.45 9.30 -14.44
CA ILE A 217 -4.20 10.04 -15.46
C ILE A 217 -3.46 11.34 -15.78
N GLY A 218 -3.49 11.77 -17.05
CA GLY A 218 -2.74 12.92 -17.55
C GLY A 218 -1.30 12.54 -17.89
N PHE A 219 -0.34 13.41 -17.61
CA PHE A 219 1.08 13.22 -17.93
C PHE A 219 1.36 13.19 -19.43
N GLU A 220 0.66 14.04 -20.18
CA GLU A 220 0.78 14.06 -21.63
C GLU A 220 2.20 14.39 -22.10
N LYS A 221 2.87 15.37 -21.47
CA LYS A 221 4.27 15.71 -21.77
C LYS A 221 5.19 14.53 -21.56
N LEU A 222 5.14 13.89 -20.39
CA LEU A 222 5.93 12.70 -20.08
C LEU A 222 5.66 11.56 -21.07
N ARG A 223 4.39 11.31 -21.40
CA ARG A 223 4.03 10.25 -22.36
C ARG A 223 4.56 10.53 -23.76
N LYS A 224 4.52 11.77 -24.21
CA LYS A 224 5.09 12.21 -25.50
C LYS A 224 6.61 12.07 -25.52
N GLU A 225 7.27 12.40 -24.41
CA GLU A 225 8.73 12.27 -24.26
C GLU A 225 9.17 10.80 -24.24
N LEU A 226 8.44 9.94 -23.53
CA LEU A 226 8.75 8.50 -23.44
C LEU A 226 8.45 7.71 -24.71
N LEU A 227 7.46 8.13 -25.51
CA LEU A 227 6.99 7.34 -26.63
C LEU A 227 8.09 6.94 -27.64
N PRO A 228 8.88 7.88 -28.20
CA PRO A 228 9.92 7.53 -29.18
C PRO A 228 10.96 6.55 -28.57
N ALA A 229 11.45 6.83 -27.38
CA ALA A 229 12.44 5.99 -26.72
C ALA A 229 11.91 4.57 -26.42
N LEU A 230 10.64 4.45 -26.00
CA LEU A 230 10.00 3.14 -25.79
C LEU A 230 9.75 2.39 -27.10
N MET A 231 9.53 3.09 -28.21
CA MET A 231 9.41 2.47 -29.53
C MET A 231 10.78 1.95 -30.01
N ASP A 232 11.83 2.73 -29.86
CA ASP A 232 13.20 2.34 -30.25
C ASP A 232 13.63 1.08 -29.48
N ILE A 233 13.42 1.05 -28.17
CA ILE A 233 13.72 -0.14 -27.35
C ILE A 233 12.85 -1.33 -27.76
N TYR A 234 11.57 -1.12 -28.03
CA TYR A 234 10.67 -2.19 -28.48
C TYR A 234 11.15 -2.83 -29.78
N ASP A 235 11.65 -2.05 -30.71
CA ASP A 235 12.18 -2.53 -31.97
C ASP A 235 13.54 -3.24 -31.78
N LEU A 236 14.44 -2.69 -30.96
CA LEU A 236 15.72 -3.31 -30.62
C LEU A 236 15.53 -4.66 -29.90
N GLU A 237 14.52 -4.77 -29.04
CA GLU A 237 14.24 -5.93 -28.21
C GLU A 237 13.27 -6.94 -28.83
N GLN A 238 13.23 -7.00 -30.16
CA GLN A 238 12.44 -7.99 -30.92
C GLN A 238 10.95 -7.99 -30.55
N SER A 239 10.39 -6.80 -30.43
CA SER A 239 8.96 -6.59 -30.14
C SER A 239 8.53 -7.03 -28.73
N GLU A 240 9.41 -6.93 -27.75
CA GLU A 240 9.08 -7.03 -26.34
C GLU A 240 9.03 -5.65 -25.67
N SER A 241 7.93 -5.33 -24.99
CA SER A 241 7.82 -4.07 -24.25
C SER A 241 8.67 -4.07 -23.00
N ALA A 242 9.53 -3.07 -22.87
CA ALA A 242 10.24 -2.77 -21.64
C ALA A 242 9.29 -2.15 -20.60
N TYR A 243 9.47 -2.52 -19.34
CA TYR A 243 8.81 -1.90 -18.20
C TYR A 243 9.81 -1.06 -17.43
N ILE A 244 9.62 0.24 -17.44
CA ILE A 244 10.48 1.20 -16.75
C ILE A 244 9.98 1.39 -15.34
N ASP A 245 10.86 1.24 -14.35
CA ASP A 245 10.55 1.37 -12.94
C ASP A 245 11.19 2.61 -12.36
N GLY A 246 10.37 3.50 -11.83
CA GLY A 246 10.84 4.79 -11.34
C GLY A 246 9.91 5.38 -10.29
N GLU A 247 10.14 6.63 -9.97
CA GLU A 247 9.41 7.37 -8.96
C GLU A 247 9.14 8.79 -9.43
N PHE A 248 7.92 9.27 -9.31
CA PHE A 248 7.62 10.69 -9.40
C PHE A 248 8.23 11.39 -8.20
N TYR A 249 9.17 12.27 -8.46
CA TYR A 249 9.97 12.88 -7.42
C TYR A 249 10.33 14.33 -7.77
N LYS A 250 10.46 15.14 -6.75
CA LYS A 250 11.13 16.42 -6.75
C LYS A 250 11.92 16.56 -5.48
N HIS A 251 13.20 16.88 -5.59
CA HIS A 251 14.08 16.95 -4.44
C HIS A 251 13.55 17.95 -3.40
N GLU A 252 13.62 17.57 -2.12
CA GLU A 252 13.12 18.33 -0.95
C GLU A 252 11.60 18.61 -0.94
N MET A 253 10.83 18.10 -1.91
CA MET A 253 9.37 18.22 -1.85
C MET A 253 8.78 17.08 -1.00
N PRO A 254 7.91 17.37 0.00
CA PRO A 254 7.30 16.34 0.83
C PRO A 254 6.49 15.34 0.01
N LEU A 255 6.60 14.04 0.35
CA LEU A 255 5.87 12.95 -0.30
C LEU A 255 4.36 13.20 -0.40
N GLN A 256 3.74 13.80 0.62
CA GLN A 256 2.30 14.11 0.61
C GLN A 256 1.95 15.10 -0.50
N THR A 257 2.80 16.08 -0.75
CA THR A 257 2.64 17.06 -1.82
C THR A 257 2.78 16.38 -3.18
N ILE A 258 3.86 15.60 -3.39
CA ILE A 258 4.08 14.82 -4.61
C ILE A 258 2.90 13.88 -4.87
N SER A 259 2.52 13.08 -3.86
CA SER A 259 1.44 12.11 -3.97
C SER A 259 0.08 12.76 -4.26
N GLY A 260 -0.19 13.92 -3.69
CA GLY A 260 -1.39 14.72 -3.99
C GLY A 260 -1.39 15.25 -5.42
N ALA A 261 -0.23 15.75 -5.88
CA ALA A 261 -0.05 16.25 -7.23
C ALA A 261 -0.27 15.18 -8.29
N VAL A 262 0.47 14.07 -8.21
CA VAL A 262 0.46 13.03 -9.26
C VAL A 262 -0.85 12.25 -9.34
N ARG A 263 -1.68 12.32 -8.32
CA ARG A 263 -3.03 11.72 -8.31
C ARG A 263 -4.13 12.69 -8.77
N ASN A 264 -3.79 13.97 -8.94
CA ASN A 264 -4.74 14.98 -9.39
C ASN A 264 -4.78 15.01 -10.93
N PRO A 265 -5.92 14.70 -11.57
CA PRO A 265 -6.04 14.76 -13.03
C PRO A 265 -5.79 16.14 -13.64
N LYS A 266 -5.95 17.22 -12.84
CA LYS A 266 -5.76 18.61 -13.26
C LYS A 266 -4.36 19.16 -12.94
N ARG A 267 -3.41 18.32 -12.52
CA ARG A 267 -2.09 18.76 -12.05
C ARG A 267 -1.32 19.63 -13.04
N GLU A 268 -1.43 19.35 -14.35
CA GLU A 268 -0.71 20.07 -15.41
C GLU A 268 -1.09 21.55 -15.50
N SER A 269 -2.24 21.93 -14.94
CA SER A 269 -2.67 23.31 -14.82
C SER A 269 -2.32 23.97 -13.47
N MET A 270 -1.53 23.31 -12.62
CA MET A 270 -1.24 23.76 -11.26
C MET A 270 0.25 24.07 -11.06
N PRO A 271 0.70 25.33 -11.16
CA PRO A 271 2.12 25.75 -11.09
C PRO A 271 2.86 25.26 -9.83
N LYS A 272 2.15 25.11 -8.69
CA LYS A 272 2.77 24.64 -7.43
C LYS A 272 3.33 23.22 -7.48
N TYR A 273 3.04 22.48 -8.56
CA TYR A 273 3.53 21.12 -8.79
C TYR A 273 4.59 21.04 -9.88
N ASP A 274 5.03 22.17 -10.44
CA ASP A 274 6.08 22.19 -11.43
C ASP A 274 7.38 21.57 -10.91
N GLY A 275 8.10 20.89 -11.81
CA GLY A 275 9.36 20.23 -11.50
C GLY A 275 9.25 18.90 -10.77
N ILE A 276 8.04 18.28 -10.69
CA ILE A 276 7.93 16.86 -10.36
C ILE A 276 8.21 16.07 -11.64
N GLN A 277 9.30 15.32 -11.65
CA GLN A 277 9.77 14.54 -12.79
C GLN A 277 9.68 13.03 -12.51
N TYR A 278 9.75 12.24 -13.57
CA TYR A 278 9.81 10.78 -13.48
C TYR A 278 11.27 10.32 -13.37
N HIS A 279 11.70 9.97 -12.17
CA HIS A 279 13.04 9.50 -11.86
C HIS A 279 13.15 8.00 -12.03
N VAL A 280 13.84 7.54 -13.07
CA VAL A 280 13.97 6.15 -13.47
C VAL A 280 15.19 5.53 -12.82
N PHE A 281 15.04 4.34 -12.20
CA PHE A 281 16.11 3.63 -11.50
C PHE A 281 16.23 2.15 -11.87
N ASP A 282 15.29 1.58 -12.61
CA ASP A 282 15.35 0.19 -13.09
C ASP A 282 14.51 0.02 -14.37
N ILE A 283 14.82 -1.03 -15.12
CA ILE A 283 14.09 -1.48 -16.29
C ILE A 283 13.97 -3.00 -16.24
N PHE A 284 12.88 -3.57 -16.70
CA PHE A 284 12.74 -5.01 -16.76
C PHE A 284 11.86 -5.47 -17.91
N TYR A 285 12.09 -6.70 -18.32
CA TYR A 285 11.31 -7.40 -19.34
C TYR A 285 10.69 -8.63 -18.69
N PRO A 286 9.36 -8.78 -18.73
CA PRO A 286 8.67 -9.85 -18.01
C PRO A 286 9.04 -11.27 -18.46
N SER A 287 9.48 -11.43 -19.69
CA SER A 287 9.91 -12.72 -20.25
C SER A 287 11.37 -13.05 -20.00
N ARG A 288 12.18 -12.10 -19.50
CA ARG A 288 13.63 -12.22 -19.37
C ARG A 288 14.07 -12.25 -17.90
N THR A 289 15.16 -12.96 -17.69
CA THR A 289 15.85 -13.04 -16.40
C THR A 289 17.19 -12.33 -16.53
N LEU A 290 17.20 -11.01 -16.31
CA LEU A 290 18.38 -10.15 -16.42
C LEU A 290 18.92 -9.77 -15.05
N ALA A 291 20.24 -9.82 -14.88
CA ALA A 291 20.94 -9.25 -13.74
C ALA A 291 20.81 -7.72 -13.73
N PHE A 292 21.07 -7.07 -12.59
CA PHE A 292 20.97 -5.60 -12.53
C PHE A 292 22.00 -4.91 -13.40
N GLU A 293 23.19 -5.47 -13.50
CA GLU A 293 24.24 -4.95 -14.39
C GLU A 293 23.80 -4.95 -15.85
N ASP A 294 23.15 -6.04 -16.33
CA ASP A 294 22.59 -6.09 -17.70
C ASP A 294 21.48 -5.05 -17.89
N ARG A 295 20.65 -4.88 -16.86
CA ARG A 295 19.56 -3.89 -16.91
C ARG A 295 20.02 -2.43 -16.90
N ILE A 296 21.25 -2.16 -16.40
CA ILE A 296 21.88 -0.83 -16.51
C ILE A 296 22.16 -0.51 -17.97
N GLU A 297 22.65 -1.48 -18.77
CA GLU A 297 22.89 -1.30 -20.20
C GLU A 297 21.58 -0.95 -20.94
N HIS A 298 20.49 -1.65 -20.65
CA HIS A 298 19.17 -1.28 -21.20
C HIS A 298 18.67 0.09 -20.74
N LEU A 299 19.03 0.54 -19.53
CA LEU A 299 18.77 1.92 -19.10
C LEU A 299 19.64 2.92 -19.88
N ASP A 300 20.88 2.57 -20.22
CA ASP A 300 21.73 3.40 -21.08
C ASP A 300 21.11 3.58 -22.46
N ASP A 301 20.60 2.51 -23.06
CA ASP A 301 19.88 2.54 -24.34
C ASP A 301 18.61 3.42 -24.27
N LEU A 302 17.82 3.28 -23.19
CA LEU A 302 16.64 4.13 -22.97
C LEU A 302 17.02 5.61 -22.94
N PHE A 303 18.05 5.96 -22.18
CA PHE A 303 18.45 7.36 -22.03
C PHE A 303 19.18 7.89 -23.27
N ALA A 304 19.85 7.05 -24.03
CA ALA A 304 20.36 7.40 -25.36
C ALA A 304 19.21 7.73 -26.33
N ALA A 305 18.14 6.93 -26.34
CA ALA A 305 16.97 7.16 -27.17
C ALA A 305 16.13 8.38 -26.72
N LEU A 306 16.13 8.73 -25.43
CA LEU A 306 15.51 9.97 -24.93
C LEU A 306 16.28 11.22 -25.36
N GLY A 307 17.55 11.08 -25.76
CA GLY A 307 18.38 12.16 -26.21
C GLY A 307 18.96 13.04 -25.08
N ASN A 308 19.57 14.15 -25.50
CA ASN A 308 20.20 15.08 -24.56
C ASN A 308 19.15 15.99 -23.91
N ASN A 309 19.09 15.97 -22.57
CA ASN A 309 18.23 16.84 -21.75
C ASN A 309 16.73 16.53 -21.83
N PRO A 310 16.27 15.32 -21.48
CA PRO A 310 14.84 15.10 -21.28
C PRO A 310 14.29 16.00 -20.17
N GLU A 311 13.07 16.54 -20.38
CA GLU A 311 12.45 17.49 -19.44
C GLU A 311 11.68 16.78 -18.32
N GLU A 312 10.98 15.71 -18.64
CA GLU A 312 10.08 15.00 -17.72
C GLU A 312 10.72 13.74 -17.11
N VAL A 313 11.79 13.21 -17.73
CA VAL A 313 12.45 11.96 -17.32
C VAL A 313 13.85 12.23 -16.81
N VAL A 314 14.18 11.68 -15.64
CA VAL A 314 15.50 11.82 -15.02
C VAL A 314 16.08 10.45 -14.70
N ARG A 315 17.34 10.21 -15.04
CA ARG A 315 18.05 9.01 -14.62
C ARG A 315 18.48 9.15 -13.16
N VAL A 316 18.12 8.17 -12.33
CA VAL A 316 18.61 8.14 -10.95
C VAL A 316 20.10 7.82 -10.94
N PRO A 317 20.94 8.61 -10.26
CA PRO A 317 22.36 8.33 -10.11
C PRO A 317 22.58 6.92 -9.55
N THR A 318 23.35 6.11 -10.27
CA THR A 318 23.69 4.74 -9.87
C THR A 318 25.20 4.66 -9.72
N LEU A 319 25.66 4.55 -8.47
CA LEU A 319 27.08 4.56 -8.14
C LEU A 319 27.54 3.13 -7.84
N TYR A 320 28.79 2.84 -8.19
CA TYR A 320 29.40 1.53 -8.01
C TYR A 320 30.28 1.53 -6.76
N ALA A 321 30.09 0.58 -5.87
CA ALA A 321 30.89 0.41 -4.66
C ALA A 321 31.58 -0.96 -4.67
N LYS A 322 32.91 -0.97 -4.66
CA LYS A 322 33.72 -2.19 -4.62
C LYS A 322 33.82 -2.78 -3.22
N THR A 323 33.64 -1.97 -2.21
CA THR A 323 33.81 -2.34 -0.80
C THR A 323 32.72 -1.73 0.07
N GLN A 324 32.55 -2.28 1.27
CA GLN A 324 31.65 -1.71 2.28
C GLN A 324 32.06 -0.27 2.69
N ILE A 325 33.35 0.05 2.65
CA ILE A 325 33.84 1.40 2.99
C ILE A 325 33.37 2.40 1.93
N GLU A 326 33.44 2.04 0.66
CA GLU A 326 32.94 2.88 -0.43
C GLU A 326 31.41 3.04 -0.36
N GLU A 327 30.68 1.97 -0.09
CA GLU A 327 29.23 2.02 0.13
C GLU A 327 28.87 2.99 1.27
N GLU A 328 29.57 2.91 2.40
CA GLU A 328 29.36 3.79 3.54
C GLU A 328 29.61 5.26 3.20
N LYS A 329 30.66 5.54 2.40
CA LYS A 329 30.95 6.89 1.91
C LYS A 329 29.82 7.41 1.03
N ILE A 330 29.35 6.61 0.07
CA ILE A 330 28.25 6.96 -0.83
C ILE A 330 26.97 7.22 -0.03
N TYR A 331 26.66 6.36 0.96
CA TYR A 331 25.51 6.53 1.84
C TYR A 331 25.55 7.87 2.56
N LYS A 332 26.68 8.22 3.21
CA LYS A 332 26.85 9.49 3.89
C LYS A 332 26.75 10.70 2.95
N ASP A 333 27.25 10.58 1.72
CA ASP A 333 27.16 11.65 0.74
C ASP A 333 25.72 11.88 0.24
N PHE A 334 24.92 10.83 0.08
CA PHE A 334 23.49 10.98 -0.23
C PHE A 334 22.70 11.57 0.94
N LEU A 335 23.02 11.22 2.20
CA LEU A 335 22.41 11.86 3.37
C LEU A 335 22.76 13.35 3.47
N LYS A 336 24.00 13.75 3.21
CA LYS A 336 24.41 15.17 3.13
C LYS A 336 23.62 15.94 2.06
N LYS A 337 23.27 15.27 0.98
CA LYS A 337 22.39 15.80 -0.08
C LYS A 337 20.92 15.68 0.24
N ARG A 338 20.54 15.36 1.49
CA ARG A 338 19.15 15.27 1.99
C ARG A 338 18.26 14.22 1.29
N TYR A 339 18.85 13.15 0.75
CA TYR A 339 18.07 11.98 0.37
C TYR A 339 17.66 11.18 1.61
N GLU A 340 16.56 10.43 1.52
CA GLU A 340 16.02 9.59 2.61
C GLU A 340 17.00 8.49 3.07
N GLY A 341 17.96 8.15 2.23
CA GLY A 341 18.94 7.09 2.41
C GLY A 341 19.39 6.54 1.07
N THR A 342 19.66 5.23 1.03
CA THR A 342 20.11 4.54 -0.19
C THR A 342 19.31 3.28 -0.49
N ILE A 343 19.30 2.90 -1.76
CA ILE A 343 18.97 1.56 -2.23
C ILE A 343 20.27 0.93 -2.70
N VAL A 344 20.65 -0.20 -2.10
CA VAL A 344 21.80 -0.99 -2.50
C VAL A 344 21.38 -2.25 -3.22
N ARG A 345 22.12 -2.65 -4.26
CA ARG A 345 21.78 -3.77 -5.13
C ARG A 345 23.02 -4.59 -5.45
N ASN A 346 22.92 -5.92 -5.36
CA ASN A 346 23.93 -6.79 -5.96
C ASN A 346 23.91 -6.63 -7.48
N ALA A 347 25.08 -6.64 -8.12
CA ALA A 347 25.23 -6.61 -9.57
C ALA A 347 24.39 -7.72 -10.25
N SER A 348 24.43 -8.92 -9.70
CA SER A 348 23.70 -10.09 -10.19
C SER A 348 22.21 -10.14 -9.76
N SER A 349 21.67 -9.10 -9.11
CA SER A 349 20.29 -9.14 -8.61
C SER A 349 19.26 -9.11 -9.73
N LEU A 350 18.37 -10.09 -9.72
CA LEU A 350 17.27 -10.20 -10.68
C LEU A 350 16.12 -9.25 -10.33
N TYR A 351 15.37 -8.82 -11.34
CA TYR A 351 14.11 -8.13 -11.13
C TYR A 351 12.99 -9.16 -10.91
N LEU A 352 12.51 -9.22 -9.68
CA LEU A 352 11.49 -10.19 -9.28
C LEU A 352 10.11 -9.59 -9.44
N THR A 353 9.34 -10.12 -10.37
CA THR A 353 7.95 -9.74 -10.57
C THR A 353 7.06 -10.97 -10.63
N HIS A 354 5.81 -10.82 -10.22
CA HIS A 354 4.82 -11.86 -10.38
C HIS A 354 3.93 -11.60 -11.58
N PRO A 355 3.63 -12.62 -12.36
CA PRO A 355 2.49 -12.56 -13.28
C PRO A 355 1.21 -12.27 -12.48
N ILE A 356 0.22 -11.73 -13.13
CA ILE A 356 -1.05 -11.19 -12.57
C ILE A 356 -1.73 -12.11 -11.55
N LYS A 357 -1.54 -13.43 -11.66
CA LYS A 357 -2.26 -14.44 -10.86
C LYS A 357 -1.96 -14.42 -9.36
N THR A 358 -0.84 -13.88 -8.92
CA THR A 358 -0.45 -13.96 -7.49
C THR A 358 -0.80 -12.73 -6.66
N GLY A 359 -1.18 -11.63 -7.30
CA GLY A 359 -1.70 -10.43 -6.61
C GLY A 359 -0.73 -9.71 -5.67
N MET A 360 0.54 -10.10 -5.60
CA MET A 360 1.50 -9.57 -4.63
C MET A 360 2.85 -9.22 -5.26
N SER A 361 3.44 -8.13 -4.76
CA SER A 361 4.84 -7.78 -5.06
C SER A 361 5.82 -8.70 -4.33
N ILE A 362 6.89 -9.11 -4.99
CA ILE A 362 7.97 -9.89 -4.38
C ILE A 362 9.00 -8.95 -3.74
N ARG A 363 9.57 -9.36 -2.61
CA ARG A 363 10.66 -8.66 -1.93
C ARG A 363 11.99 -9.36 -2.21
N SER A 364 12.90 -8.67 -2.88
CA SER A 364 14.25 -9.16 -3.12
C SER A 364 15.09 -9.14 -1.82
N LYS A 365 15.90 -10.19 -1.63
CA LYS A 365 16.94 -10.25 -0.59
C LYS A 365 18.25 -9.56 -1.02
N PHE A 366 18.37 -9.25 -2.31
CA PHE A 366 19.56 -8.71 -2.94
C PHE A 366 19.40 -7.24 -3.35
N VAL A 367 18.26 -6.64 -2.99
CA VAL A 367 18.00 -5.22 -3.17
C VAL A 367 17.46 -4.68 -1.85
N LEU A 368 18.25 -3.83 -1.21
CA LEU A 368 18.04 -3.44 0.16
C LEU A 368 17.88 -1.92 0.29
N LYS A 369 16.99 -1.47 1.16
CA LYS A 369 16.86 -0.07 1.54
C LYS A 369 17.59 0.20 2.84
N ARG A 370 18.44 1.21 2.83
CA ARG A 370 19.13 1.75 3.99
C ARG A 370 18.59 3.15 4.24
N LYS A 371 18.03 3.37 5.42
CA LYS A 371 17.48 4.66 5.86
C LYS A 371 18.24 5.14 7.07
N MET A 372 18.27 6.45 7.25
CA MET A 372 18.69 7.01 8.51
C MET A 372 17.67 6.67 9.59
N THR A 373 18.16 6.30 10.75
CA THR A 373 17.36 6.06 11.95
C THR A 373 17.92 6.91 13.07
N TYR A 374 17.09 7.67 13.70
CA TYR A 374 17.41 8.45 14.90
C TYR A 374 17.02 7.64 16.12
N SER A 375 17.65 7.93 17.25
CA SER A 375 17.34 7.30 18.53
C SER A 375 17.40 8.35 19.62
N ASP A 376 16.29 8.51 20.34
CA ASP A 376 16.18 9.41 21.48
C ASP A 376 15.37 8.74 22.58
N GLU A 377 15.31 9.38 23.73
CA GLU A 377 14.61 8.89 24.90
C GLU A 377 13.34 9.68 25.15
N TYR A 378 12.28 8.96 25.44
CA TYR A 378 10.95 9.53 25.67
C TYR A 378 10.29 8.89 26.87
N GLU A 379 9.61 9.70 27.67
CA GLU A 379 8.81 9.22 28.80
C GLU A 379 7.63 8.38 28.32
N VAL A 380 7.41 7.22 28.94
CA VAL A 380 6.24 6.39 28.73
C VAL A 380 5.08 6.88 29.59
N VAL A 381 4.06 7.42 28.95
CA VAL A 381 2.90 8.04 29.62
C VAL A 381 1.63 7.22 29.51
N GLY A 382 1.64 6.14 28.70
CA GLY A 382 0.49 5.29 28.50
C GLY A 382 0.82 4.07 27.66
N PHE A 383 -0.20 3.30 27.37
CA PHE A 383 -0.14 2.15 26.47
C PHE A 383 -1.47 1.93 25.77
N ASP A 384 -1.41 1.18 24.68
CA ASP A 384 -2.56 0.73 23.89
C ASP A 384 -2.26 -0.68 23.36
N GLN A 385 -3.18 -1.25 22.61
CA GLN A 385 -2.98 -2.53 21.92
C GLN A 385 -3.18 -2.39 20.42
N GLY A 386 -2.50 -3.22 19.67
CA GLY A 386 -2.78 -3.38 18.25
C GLY A 386 -4.21 -3.88 18.03
N THR A 387 -4.90 -3.33 17.03
CA THR A 387 -6.31 -3.62 16.76
C THR A 387 -6.53 -4.55 15.56
N LYS A 388 -5.49 -4.80 14.75
CA LYS A 388 -5.62 -5.53 13.48
C LYS A 388 -4.50 -6.55 13.27
N GLY A 389 -4.85 -7.61 12.54
CA GLY A 389 -3.88 -8.62 12.12
C GLY A 389 -3.15 -9.27 13.29
N ARG A 390 -1.88 -9.57 13.09
CA ARG A 390 -1.01 -10.20 14.09
C ARG A 390 -0.73 -9.32 15.31
N ASP A 391 -0.84 -7.99 15.17
CA ASP A 391 -0.66 -7.05 16.28
C ASP A 391 -1.85 -6.98 17.25
N LYS A 392 -2.99 -7.60 16.93
CA LYS A 392 -4.19 -7.54 17.77
C LYS A 392 -3.90 -8.09 19.16
N GLY A 393 -4.10 -7.26 20.18
CA GLY A 393 -3.82 -7.61 21.57
C GLY A 393 -2.37 -7.41 22.02
N ALA A 394 -1.45 -7.10 21.11
CA ALA A 394 -0.05 -6.84 21.42
C ALA A 394 0.15 -5.39 21.86
N ILE A 395 0.95 -5.15 22.90
CA ILE A 395 1.16 -3.81 23.47
C ILE A 395 1.76 -2.83 22.45
N ILE A 396 1.35 -1.58 22.54
CA ILE A 396 1.93 -0.41 21.90
C ILE A 396 2.14 0.62 23.02
N TRP A 397 3.36 1.10 23.18
CA TRP A 397 3.67 2.12 24.18
C TRP A 397 3.24 3.50 23.70
N GLN A 398 2.66 4.31 24.58
CA GLN A 398 2.43 5.73 24.35
C GLN A 398 3.53 6.52 25.03
N CYS A 399 4.37 7.12 24.21
CA CYS A 399 5.46 8.01 24.67
C CYS A 399 5.07 9.47 24.48
N GLN A 400 5.78 10.38 25.15
CA GLN A 400 5.54 11.81 25.10
C GLN A 400 6.83 12.57 24.80
N THR A 401 6.74 13.58 23.91
CA THR A 401 7.86 14.51 23.66
C THR A 401 8.01 15.47 24.84
N GLU A 402 9.23 15.97 25.10
CA GLU A 402 9.47 16.93 26.17
C GLU A 402 8.67 18.22 25.98
N GLU A 403 8.88 18.88 24.85
CA GLU A 403 8.12 20.04 24.41
C GLU A 403 7.81 19.89 22.90
N PRO A 404 6.57 20.10 22.49
CA PRO A 404 5.34 20.55 23.17
C PRO A 404 4.45 19.40 23.73
N HIS A 405 4.93 18.51 24.58
CA HIS A 405 4.21 17.41 25.25
C HIS A 405 3.22 16.63 24.37
N LYS A 406 3.67 16.27 23.17
CA LYS A 406 2.85 15.50 22.21
C LYS A 406 2.98 14.01 22.47
N LYS A 407 1.84 13.32 22.57
CA LYS A 407 1.82 11.86 22.67
C LYS A 407 1.96 11.21 21.30
N PHE A 408 2.70 10.11 21.25
CA PHE A 408 2.85 9.28 20.08
C PHE A 408 2.99 7.80 20.45
N ASN A 409 2.69 6.93 19.49
CA ASN A 409 2.75 5.49 19.69
C ASN A 409 4.11 4.93 19.23
N ALA A 410 4.77 4.17 20.11
CA ALA A 410 5.99 3.42 19.80
C ALA A 410 5.73 1.92 19.89
N THR A 411 5.89 1.22 18.78
CA THR A 411 5.70 -0.24 18.71
C THR A 411 6.97 -0.94 19.22
N PRO A 412 6.89 -1.89 20.17
CA PRO A 412 8.07 -2.62 20.63
C PRO A 412 8.85 -3.28 19.49
N LYS A 413 10.17 -3.17 19.52
CA LYS A 413 11.14 -3.74 18.59
C LYS A 413 11.91 -4.87 19.31
N ASP A 414 12.36 -5.84 18.53
CA ASP A 414 13.26 -6.93 18.98
C ASP A 414 12.73 -7.82 20.10
N ILE A 415 11.40 -7.81 20.35
CA ILE A 415 10.71 -8.75 21.22
C ILE A 415 9.59 -9.48 20.44
N THR A 416 9.27 -10.68 20.89
CA THR A 416 8.26 -11.54 20.26
C THR A 416 6.84 -11.00 20.44
N TYR A 417 5.90 -11.51 19.64
CA TYR A 417 4.48 -11.17 19.84
C TYR A 417 3.95 -11.71 21.17
N GLU A 418 4.43 -12.85 21.62
CA GLU A 418 4.06 -13.45 22.92
C GLU A 418 4.47 -12.53 24.06
N GLU A 419 5.71 -12.04 24.07
CA GLU A 419 6.19 -11.07 25.04
C GLU A 419 5.38 -9.76 24.99
N ARG A 420 5.00 -9.30 23.81
CA ARG A 420 4.15 -8.11 23.65
C ARG A 420 2.74 -8.34 24.22
N TYR A 421 2.16 -9.52 24.07
CA TYR A 421 0.88 -9.89 24.68
C TYR A 421 0.97 -9.96 26.20
N ASP A 422 2.04 -10.50 26.74
CA ASP A 422 2.25 -10.62 28.17
C ASP A 422 2.49 -9.25 28.83
N LEU A 423 3.24 -8.38 28.17
CA LEU A 423 3.38 -6.98 28.60
C LEU A 423 2.04 -6.26 28.62
N TYR A 424 1.18 -6.47 27.63
CA TYR A 424 -0.16 -5.89 27.64
C TYR A 424 -1.00 -6.43 28.79
N LYS A 425 -1.06 -7.76 28.99
CA LYS A 425 -1.78 -8.37 30.11
C LYS A 425 -1.26 -7.86 31.47
N LYS A 426 0.06 -7.74 31.61
CA LYS A 426 0.69 -7.17 32.81
C LYS A 426 0.25 -5.73 33.05
N SER A 427 0.16 -4.94 31.98
CA SER A 427 -0.20 -3.50 32.06
C SER A 427 -1.65 -3.29 32.48
N ILE A 428 -2.61 -4.05 31.96
CA ILE A 428 -4.06 -3.92 32.30
C ILE A 428 -4.43 -4.51 33.66
N LYS A 429 -3.52 -5.24 34.33
CA LYS A 429 -3.81 -5.91 35.60
C LYS A 429 -4.26 -4.89 36.66
N ASN A 430 -5.31 -5.24 37.43
CA ASN A 430 -5.89 -4.42 38.48
C ASN A 430 -6.24 -2.99 38.01
N ASN A 431 -7.00 -2.88 36.93
CA ASN A 431 -7.43 -1.61 36.34
C ASN A 431 -6.25 -0.67 36.02
N ASN A 432 -5.26 -1.20 35.29
CA ASN A 432 -4.02 -0.51 34.87
C ASN A 432 -3.00 -0.23 35.99
N ASP A 433 -3.18 -0.76 37.19
CA ASP A 433 -2.20 -0.65 38.27
C ASP A 433 -0.86 -1.30 37.87
N GLY A 434 -0.93 -2.38 37.06
CA GLY A 434 0.26 -3.02 36.51
C GLY A 434 1.11 -2.10 35.63
N PHE A 435 0.48 -1.26 34.82
CA PHE A 435 1.18 -0.20 34.05
C PHE A 435 1.74 0.89 34.96
N ASN A 436 0.90 1.43 35.83
CA ASN A 436 1.28 2.55 36.69
C ASN A 436 2.49 2.23 37.59
N LYS A 437 2.59 1.00 38.10
CA LYS A 437 3.70 0.55 38.93
C LYS A 437 4.99 0.20 38.20
N ASN A 438 4.88 -0.32 36.98
CA ASN A 438 6.03 -0.93 36.30
C ASN A 438 6.58 -0.11 35.14
N PHE A 439 5.76 0.75 34.53
CA PHE A 439 6.12 1.34 33.22
C PHE A 439 5.93 2.85 33.14
N LYS A 440 4.91 3.41 33.81
CA LYS A 440 4.60 4.84 33.73
C LYS A 440 5.74 5.69 34.27
N GLY A 441 6.09 6.74 33.54
CA GLY A 441 7.16 7.68 33.93
C GLY A 441 8.57 7.18 33.61
N ARG A 442 8.75 5.93 33.17
CA ARG A 442 10.08 5.42 32.78
C ARG A 442 10.47 5.92 31.40
N MET A 443 11.77 6.14 31.21
CA MET A 443 12.34 6.51 29.93
C MET A 443 12.44 5.28 29.02
N MET A 444 12.04 5.47 27.78
CA MET A 444 12.08 4.48 26.71
C MET A 444 13.00 4.97 25.61
N THR A 445 13.99 4.17 25.25
CA THR A 445 14.75 4.42 24.01
C THR A 445 13.88 4.12 22.82
N VAL A 446 13.66 5.11 21.98
CA VAL A 446 12.81 5.04 20.81
C VAL A 446 13.61 5.34 19.54
N GLU A 447 13.63 4.39 18.62
CA GLU A 447 14.13 4.60 17.27
C GLU A 447 13.01 5.11 16.36
N TYR A 448 13.33 6.08 15.49
CA TYR A 448 12.37 6.63 14.53
C TYR A 448 13.06 7.04 13.22
N GLU A 449 12.26 7.13 12.14
CA GLU A 449 12.80 7.42 10.81
C GLU A 449 12.89 8.92 10.52
N ASP A 450 12.05 9.76 11.15
CA ASP A 450 11.99 11.21 10.95
C ASP A 450 11.12 11.87 12.03
N LEU A 451 11.12 13.19 12.08
CA LEU A 451 10.20 13.98 12.89
C LEU A 451 9.10 14.60 12.04
N SER A 452 7.89 14.65 12.56
CA SER A 452 6.79 15.40 11.95
C SER A 452 7.04 16.90 12.05
N LYS A 453 6.23 17.73 11.37
CA LYS A 453 6.25 19.21 11.49
C LYS A 453 6.07 19.70 12.93
N ASN A 454 5.55 18.87 13.83
CA ASN A 454 5.35 19.16 15.24
C ASN A 454 6.39 18.47 16.13
N ASN A 455 7.55 18.10 15.61
CA ASN A 455 8.63 17.39 16.29
C ASN A 455 8.22 16.09 16.97
N VAL A 456 7.24 15.38 16.38
CA VAL A 456 6.80 14.07 16.88
C VAL A 456 7.45 12.96 16.06
N PRO A 457 8.06 11.94 16.70
CA PRO A 457 8.68 10.81 16.05
C PRO A 457 7.74 10.07 15.09
N LEU A 458 8.18 9.88 13.85
CA LEU A 458 7.46 9.13 12.83
C LEU A 458 7.96 7.69 12.76
N ARG A 459 7.02 6.73 12.67
CA ARG A 459 7.32 5.29 12.63
C ARG A 459 8.13 4.79 13.84
N ALA A 460 7.86 5.36 15.00
CA ALA A 460 8.56 5.10 16.23
C ALA A 460 8.55 3.62 16.66
N LYS A 461 9.70 3.13 17.09
CA LYS A 461 9.95 1.79 17.61
C LYS A 461 10.53 1.87 19.01
N ALA A 462 9.87 1.26 19.98
CA ALA A 462 10.37 1.16 21.35
C ALA A 462 11.43 0.05 21.41
N VAL A 463 12.65 0.41 21.70
CA VAL A 463 13.81 -0.50 21.76
C VAL A 463 13.93 -1.13 23.14
N GLY A 464 13.81 -0.34 24.21
CA GLY A 464 13.91 -0.84 25.57
C GLY A 464 13.76 0.28 26.60
N PHE A 465 13.35 -0.09 27.80
CA PHE A 465 13.37 0.83 28.93
C PHE A 465 14.81 1.10 29.35
N ARG A 466 15.10 2.34 29.64
CA ARG A 466 16.37 2.69 30.27
C ARG A 466 16.21 2.51 31.77
N ASP A 467 17.00 1.62 32.32
CA ASP A 467 17.13 1.53 33.78
C ASP A 467 17.99 2.71 34.24
N HIS A 468 17.44 3.52 35.12
CA HIS A 468 18.27 4.54 35.77
C HIS A 468 19.33 3.83 36.61
N ILE A 469 20.59 4.01 36.23
CA ILE A 469 21.74 3.70 37.08
C ILE A 469 21.80 4.72 38.19
#